data_5881097d8145682f725f1bbef79510a2
#
_entry.id   5881097d8145682f725f1bbef79510a2
#
_cell.length_a   1.000
_cell.length_b   1.000
_cell.length_c   1.000
_cell.angle_alpha   90.00
_cell.angle_beta   90.00
_cell.angle_gamma   90.00
#
_symmetry.space_group_name_H-M   'P 1'
#
loop_
_entity.id
_entity.type
_entity.pdbx_description
1 polymer ?
#
loop_
_entity_poly.entity_id
_entity_poly.type
_entity_poly.pdbx_seq_one_letter_code
_entity_poly.pdbx_strand_id
1 'polypeptide(L)'
;MKKWLLSLGLAAGVLSLSACNSGAGSEKVVESKAGDITKDEFYNELKAQYGDQVLKQMVDNKLLEKEYKVTDKEIDNEIAKIKKQLGSEDQFKQALQQNGIKNEKDLRKLVKTQLLNKKAATDGIKVTDAEMKKVFNEKYKEEVKASHILVDDAKTAKEVKAKLDKGEDFAKLAEKYSKDPGSKSKGGDLGYFGKGQMVPEFDKVAFKLKPGQVSDPVKSQFGYHIIKVVDKKTNKFEDKKKQISEELKQQKAKPTDQVITKLQKKADIKIKDKDLKDALKKQDTQMPAQPQQ
;
A
#
# COMPACT_ATOMS: atom_id res chain seq x y z
N MET A 1 -44.02 2.86 5.74
CA MET A 1 -44.91 2.17 4.76
C MET A 1 -45.01 3.06 3.55
N LYS A 2 -44.32 2.77 2.48
CA LYS A 2 -44.70 2.99 1.08
C LYS A 2 -43.53 2.50 0.22
N LYS A 3 -43.76 1.29 -0.30
CA LYS A 3 -42.89 0.65 -1.29
C LYS A 3 -43.06 1.40 -2.61
N TRP A 4 -41.97 1.88 -3.22
CA TRP A 4 -41.99 2.30 -4.61
C TRP A 4 -41.18 1.30 -5.43
N LEU A 5 -41.94 0.47 -6.12
CA LEU A 5 -41.49 -0.37 -7.22
C LEU A 5 -41.45 0.50 -8.47
N LEU A 6 -40.29 0.81 -9.00
CA LEU A 6 -40.12 1.32 -10.35
C LEU A 6 -39.84 0.14 -11.27
N SER A 7 -40.86 -0.33 -11.94
CA SER A 7 -40.78 -1.23 -13.08
C SER A 7 -40.20 -0.50 -14.27
N LEU A 8 -38.98 -0.84 -14.68
CA LEU A 8 -38.43 -0.45 -15.98
C LEU A 8 -39.04 -1.38 -17.04
N GLY A 9 -39.94 -0.85 -17.83
CA GLY A 9 -40.47 -1.52 -18.99
C GLY A 9 -39.41 -1.61 -20.10
N LEU A 10 -39.08 -2.82 -20.51
CA LEU A 10 -38.34 -3.10 -21.73
C LEU A 10 -39.27 -2.80 -22.92
N ALA A 11 -39.06 -1.70 -23.63
CA ALA A 11 -39.61 -1.48 -24.95
C ALA A 11 -38.69 -2.15 -25.98
N ALA A 12 -39.06 -3.32 -26.47
CA ALA A 12 -38.45 -3.95 -27.62
C ALA A 12 -38.82 -3.17 -28.89
N GLY A 13 -37.90 -2.30 -29.32
CA GLY A 13 -37.96 -1.67 -30.63
C GLY A 13 -37.00 -2.36 -31.58
N VAL A 14 -37.53 -3.31 -32.37
CA VAL A 14 -36.78 -3.87 -33.49
C VAL A 14 -36.74 -2.82 -34.60
N LEU A 15 -35.66 -2.13 -34.79
CA LEU A 15 -35.33 -1.40 -35.99
C LEU A 15 -34.21 -2.14 -36.72
N SER A 16 -34.59 -2.92 -37.70
CA SER A 16 -33.74 -3.45 -38.76
C SER A 16 -33.18 -2.29 -39.58
N LEU A 17 -31.93 -1.94 -39.36
CA LEU A 17 -31.13 -1.14 -40.29
C LEU A 17 -30.02 -2.02 -40.85
N SER A 18 -30.30 -2.58 -42.01
CA SER A 18 -29.29 -3.10 -42.94
C SER A 18 -28.40 -1.94 -43.37
N ALA A 19 -27.20 -1.90 -42.92
CA ALA A 19 -26.12 -1.12 -43.49
C ALA A 19 -24.90 -1.99 -43.57
N CYS A 20 -24.64 -2.56 -44.75
CA CYS A 20 -23.39 -3.11 -45.15
C CYS A 20 -22.32 -2.02 -45.03
N ASN A 21 -21.38 -2.17 -44.12
CA ASN A 21 -20.08 -1.58 -44.24
C ASN A 21 -19.03 -2.60 -43.76
N SER A 22 -18.43 -3.25 -44.73
CA SER A 22 -17.30 -4.15 -44.54
C SER A 22 -16.05 -3.35 -44.17
N GLY A 23 -15.88 -3.14 -42.84
CA GLY A 23 -14.71 -2.54 -42.24
C GLY A 23 -14.31 -3.34 -41.01
N ALA A 24 -13.05 -3.33 -40.66
CA ALA A 24 -12.32 -4.11 -39.67
C ALA A 24 -12.91 -4.16 -38.24
N GLY A 25 -14.20 -3.82 -38.05
CA GLY A 25 -14.93 -3.86 -36.79
C GLY A 25 -15.84 -5.07 -36.58
N SER A 26 -15.84 -6.02 -37.50
CA SER A 26 -16.76 -7.17 -37.46
C SER A 26 -16.27 -8.38 -36.68
N GLU A 27 -15.11 -8.30 -36.00
CA GLU A 27 -14.61 -9.40 -35.16
C GLU A 27 -15.57 -9.59 -33.97
N LYS A 28 -16.11 -10.80 -33.86
CA LYS A 28 -17.02 -11.17 -32.78
C LYS A 28 -16.24 -11.50 -31.52
N VAL A 29 -16.60 -10.90 -30.41
CA VAL A 29 -16.08 -11.20 -29.06
C VAL A 29 -16.91 -12.34 -28.44
N VAL A 30 -18.23 -12.36 -28.74
CA VAL A 30 -19.15 -13.41 -28.31
C VAL A 30 -20.05 -13.78 -29.46
N GLU A 31 -20.26 -15.08 -29.66
CA GLU A 31 -21.31 -15.63 -30.52
C GLU A 31 -22.34 -16.34 -29.66
N SER A 32 -23.63 -16.03 -29.85
CA SER A 32 -24.71 -16.71 -29.15
C SER A 32 -26.01 -16.73 -29.94
N LYS A 33 -26.90 -17.65 -29.58
CA LYS A 33 -28.27 -17.69 -30.13
C LYS A 33 -29.14 -16.46 -29.81
N ALA A 34 -28.74 -15.70 -28.78
CA ALA A 34 -29.43 -14.47 -28.38
C ALA A 34 -28.93 -13.22 -29.13
N GLY A 35 -27.86 -13.39 -29.93
CA GLY A 35 -27.15 -12.34 -30.67
C GLY A 35 -25.69 -12.37 -30.40
N ASP A 36 -24.94 -11.81 -31.32
CA ASP A 36 -23.47 -11.70 -31.24
C ASP A 36 -23.08 -10.37 -30.62
N ILE A 37 -21.92 -10.31 -29.98
CA ILE A 37 -21.30 -9.07 -29.50
C ILE A 37 -20.03 -8.84 -30.31
N THR A 38 -19.98 -7.74 -31.04
CA THR A 38 -18.82 -7.36 -31.81
C THR A 38 -17.77 -6.63 -30.95
N LYS A 39 -16.52 -6.58 -31.44
CA LYS A 39 -15.44 -5.85 -30.80
C LYS A 39 -15.74 -4.35 -30.68
N ASP A 40 -16.40 -3.78 -31.68
CA ASP A 40 -16.76 -2.37 -31.68
C ASP A 40 -17.86 -2.08 -30.66
N GLU A 41 -18.88 -2.92 -30.55
CA GLU A 41 -19.91 -2.78 -29.49
C GLU A 41 -19.28 -2.84 -28.10
N PHE A 42 -18.44 -3.86 -27.89
CA PHE A 42 -17.74 -4.01 -26.60
C PHE A 42 -16.80 -2.84 -26.31
N TYR A 43 -16.05 -2.36 -27.32
CA TYR A 43 -15.17 -1.20 -27.18
C TYR A 43 -15.95 0.08 -26.88
N ASN A 44 -17.04 0.33 -27.59
CA ASN A 44 -17.86 1.53 -27.41
C ASN A 44 -18.50 1.55 -26.01
N GLU A 45 -18.97 0.40 -25.51
CA GLU A 45 -19.52 0.29 -24.17
C GLU A 45 -18.44 0.57 -23.09
N LEU A 46 -17.27 -0.03 -23.22
CA LEU A 46 -16.13 0.25 -22.31
C LEU A 46 -15.70 1.72 -22.40
N LYS A 47 -15.67 2.30 -23.59
CA LYS A 47 -15.32 3.70 -23.82
C LYS A 47 -16.33 4.63 -23.16
N ALA A 48 -17.64 4.33 -23.28
CA ALA A 48 -18.69 5.13 -22.66
C ALA A 48 -18.62 5.09 -21.14
N GLN A 49 -18.32 3.92 -20.54
CA GLN A 49 -18.28 3.75 -19.08
C GLN A 49 -16.97 4.23 -18.45
N TYR A 50 -15.82 3.95 -19.10
CA TYR A 50 -14.51 4.12 -18.49
C TYR A 50 -13.53 4.97 -19.31
N GLY A 51 -13.93 5.42 -20.49
CA GLY A 51 -13.03 6.03 -21.49
C GLY A 51 -12.28 7.24 -20.95
N ASP A 52 -12.97 8.16 -20.31
CA ASP A 52 -12.34 9.37 -19.74
C ASP A 52 -11.28 9.02 -18.69
N GLN A 53 -11.61 8.13 -17.75
CA GLN A 53 -10.71 7.71 -16.69
C GLN A 53 -9.49 6.97 -17.25
N VAL A 54 -9.73 6.03 -18.15
CA VAL A 54 -8.65 5.23 -18.75
C VAL A 54 -7.74 6.11 -19.61
N LEU A 55 -8.32 7.00 -20.45
CA LEU A 55 -7.53 7.91 -21.26
C LEU A 55 -6.68 8.84 -20.41
N LYS A 56 -7.28 9.44 -19.37
CA LYS A 56 -6.54 10.28 -18.42
C LYS A 56 -5.37 9.53 -17.80
N GLN A 57 -5.60 8.32 -17.27
CA GLN A 57 -4.56 7.50 -16.66
C GLN A 57 -3.43 7.16 -17.67
N MET A 58 -3.79 6.84 -18.93
CA MET A 58 -2.83 6.54 -19.97
C MET A 58 -1.97 7.76 -20.31
N VAL A 59 -2.57 8.93 -20.42
CA VAL A 59 -1.87 10.20 -20.66
C VAL A 59 -0.93 10.53 -19.50
N ASP A 60 -1.43 10.49 -18.28
CA ASP A 60 -0.67 10.80 -17.07
C ASP A 60 0.55 9.86 -16.94
N ASN A 61 0.36 8.56 -17.16
CA ASN A 61 1.46 7.60 -17.16
C ASN A 61 2.51 7.91 -18.25
N LYS A 62 2.09 8.25 -19.47
CA LYS A 62 3.02 8.62 -20.55
C LYS A 62 3.81 9.89 -20.23
N LEU A 63 3.18 10.88 -19.60
CA LEU A 63 3.85 12.10 -19.17
C LEU A 63 4.89 11.83 -18.08
N LEU A 64 4.51 11.00 -17.10
CA LEU A 64 5.42 10.59 -16.04
C LEU A 64 6.58 9.75 -16.56
N GLU A 65 6.34 8.81 -17.48
CA GLU A 65 7.39 8.00 -18.11
C GLU A 65 8.37 8.82 -18.96
N LYS A 66 7.90 9.90 -19.58
CA LYS A 66 8.74 10.82 -20.33
C LYS A 66 9.66 11.63 -19.43
N GLU A 67 9.15 12.08 -18.28
CA GLU A 67 9.87 12.95 -17.35
C GLU A 67 10.77 12.16 -16.39
N TYR A 68 10.30 11.01 -15.92
CA TYR A 68 10.96 10.21 -14.87
C TYR A 68 11.36 8.84 -15.38
N LYS A 69 12.62 8.45 -15.17
CA LYS A 69 13.09 7.10 -15.48
C LYS A 69 12.92 6.17 -14.28
N VAL A 70 12.29 5.03 -14.50
CA VAL A 70 12.22 3.90 -13.57
C VAL A 70 12.88 2.70 -14.24
N THR A 71 13.89 2.13 -13.57
CA THR A 71 14.64 0.98 -14.06
C THR A 71 14.01 -0.33 -13.61
N ASP A 72 14.27 -1.42 -14.33
CA ASP A 72 13.82 -2.77 -13.92
C ASP A 72 14.37 -3.14 -12.55
N LYS A 73 15.61 -2.78 -12.24
CA LYS A 73 16.20 -2.99 -10.91
C LYS A 73 15.43 -2.29 -9.79
N GLU A 74 14.90 -1.09 -10.03
CA GLU A 74 14.05 -0.40 -9.04
C GLU A 74 12.73 -1.15 -8.85
N ILE A 75 12.13 -1.65 -9.94
CA ILE A 75 10.90 -2.45 -9.90
C ILE A 75 11.14 -3.75 -9.12
N ASP A 76 12.21 -4.49 -9.45
CA ASP A 76 12.55 -5.74 -8.80
C ASP A 76 12.80 -5.56 -7.29
N ASN A 77 13.52 -4.50 -6.92
CA ASN A 77 13.77 -4.15 -5.53
C ASN A 77 12.46 -3.84 -4.77
N GLU A 78 11.52 -3.16 -5.40
CA GLU A 78 10.24 -2.83 -4.78
C GLU A 78 9.36 -4.07 -4.62
N ILE A 79 9.31 -4.93 -5.65
CA ILE A 79 8.62 -6.24 -5.56
C ILE A 79 9.22 -7.11 -4.45
N ALA A 80 10.56 -7.15 -4.33
CA ALA A 80 11.22 -7.89 -3.27
C ALA A 80 10.87 -7.38 -1.86
N LYS A 81 10.73 -6.05 -1.69
CA LYS A 81 10.26 -5.48 -0.43
C LYS A 81 8.83 -5.89 -0.11
N ILE A 82 7.92 -5.84 -1.10
CA ILE A 82 6.52 -6.26 -0.94
C ILE A 82 6.46 -7.73 -0.51
N LYS A 83 7.21 -8.62 -1.19
CA LYS A 83 7.30 -10.04 -0.81
C LYS A 83 7.79 -10.22 0.62
N LYS A 84 8.84 -9.49 1.02
CA LYS A 84 9.37 -9.54 2.39
C LYS A 84 8.36 -9.07 3.44
N GLN A 85 7.59 -8.03 3.15
CA GLN A 85 6.57 -7.49 4.06
C GLN A 85 5.41 -8.45 4.26
N LEU A 86 5.03 -9.19 3.22
CA LEU A 86 3.95 -10.19 3.27
C LEU A 86 4.38 -11.52 3.92
N GLY A 87 5.68 -11.75 4.11
CA GLY A 87 6.23 -12.83 4.91
C GLY A 87 6.32 -14.19 4.21
N SER A 88 5.37 -14.58 3.35
CA SER A 88 5.41 -15.83 2.61
C SER A 88 4.97 -15.69 1.15
N GLU A 89 5.38 -16.63 0.31
CA GLU A 89 4.98 -16.67 -1.10
C GLU A 89 3.45 -16.86 -1.26
N ASP A 90 2.83 -17.62 -0.37
CA ASP A 90 1.39 -17.86 -0.42
C ASP A 90 0.60 -16.60 -0.06
N GLN A 91 1.02 -15.87 0.99
CA GLN A 91 0.45 -14.58 1.34
C GLN A 91 0.63 -13.55 0.21
N PHE A 92 1.78 -13.58 -0.47
CA PHE A 92 2.02 -12.73 -1.63
C PHE A 92 1.06 -13.07 -2.79
N LYS A 93 0.91 -14.34 -3.16
CA LYS A 93 -0.04 -14.79 -4.20
C LYS A 93 -1.48 -14.42 -3.84
N GLN A 94 -1.89 -14.63 -2.62
CA GLN A 94 -3.21 -14.26 -2.14
C GLN A 94 -3.45 -12.76 -2.23
N ALA A 95 -2.48 -11.93 -1.85
CA ALA A 95 -2.56 -10.49 -1.98
C ALA A 95 -2.69 -10.04 -3.45
N LEU A 96 -1.95 -10.66 -4.38
CA LEU A 96 -2.10 -10.38 -5.81
C LEU A 96 -3.51 -10.70 -6.31
N GLN A 97 -4.06 -11.87 -5.96
CA GLN A 97 -5.40 -12.29 -6.36
C GLN A 97 -6.48 -11.34 -5.81
N GLN A 98 -6.40 -10.97 -4.53
CA GLN A 98 -7.34 -10.04 -3.89
C GLN A 98 -7.32 -8.65 -4.55
N ASN A 99 -6.18 -8.22 -5.10
CA ASN A 99 -6.04 -6.95 -5.81
C ASN A 99 -6.25 -7.08 -7.34
N GLY A 100 -6.72 -8.23 -7.84
CA GLY A 100 -6.99 -8.43 -9.26
C GLY A 100 -5.75 -8.46 -10.15
N ILE A 101 -4.55 -8.67 -9.58
CA ILE A 101 -3.28 -8.72 -10.31
C ILE A 101 -3.10 -10.15 -10.84
N LYS A 102 -3.26 -10.33 -12.14
CA LYS A 102 -3.35 -11.67 -12.76
C LYS A 102 -1.98 -12.32 -13.01
N ASN A 103 -0.94 -11.53 -13.21
CA ASN A 103 0.38 -12.02 -13.60
C ASN A 103 1.49 -11.04 -13.21
N GLU A 104 2.73 -11.48 -13.36
CA GLU A 104 3.91 -10.66 -13.03
C GLU A 104 4.01 -9.38 -13.88
N LYS A 105 3.59 -9.41 -15.14
CA LYS A 105 3.62 -8.23 -16.02
C LYS A 105 2.71 -7.14 -15.51
N ASP A 106 1.52 -7.48 -15.00
CA ASP A 106 0.57 -6.54 -14.42
C ASP A 106 1.11 -5.96 -13.11
N LEU A 107 1.73 -6.81 -12.27
CA LEU A 107 2.41 -6.36 -11.05
C LEU A 107 3.54 -5.37 -11.37
N ARG A 108 4.41 -5.70 -12.32
CA ARG A 108 5.52 -4.82 -12.72
C ARG A 108 5.02 -3.48 -13.23
N LYS A 109 3.94 -3.48 -14.04
CA LYS A 109 3.30 -2.25 -14.51
C LYS A 109 2.76 -1.40 -13.36
N LEU A 110 2.09 -2.02 -12.40
CA LEU A 110 1.58 -1.33 -11.20
C LEU A 110 2.73 -0.71 -10.39
N VAL A 111 3.76 -1.50 -10.09
CA VAL A 111 4.94 -1.04 -9.34
C VAL A 111 5.67 0.07 -10.08
N LYS A 112 5.83 -0.04 -11.40
CA LYS A 112 6.41 1.03 -12.23
C LYS A 112 5.63 2.33 -12.09
N THR A 113 4.29 2.27 -12.19
CA THR A 113 3.42 3.43 -12.02
C THR A 113 3.56 4.04 -10.63
N GLN A 114 3.59 3.22 -9.58
CA GLN A 114 3.81 3.70 -8.20
C GLN A 114 5.16 4.40 -8.04
N LEU A 115 6.23 3.84 -8.61
CA LEU A 115 7.57 4.45 -8.57
C LEU A 115 7.64 5.76 -9.34
N LEU A 116 6.97 5.86 -10.49
CA LEU A 116 6.85 7.10 -11.26
C LEU A 116 6.13 8.19 -10.45
N ASN A 117 5.00 7.86 -9.85
CA ASN A 117 4.26 8.78 -8.98
C ASN A 117 5.10 9.22 -7.77
N LYS A 118 5.83 8.29 -7.14
CA LYS A 118 6.74 8.59 -6.04
C LYS A 118 7.85 9.57 -6.47
N LYS A 119 8.47 9.34 -7.63
CA LYS A 119 9.50 10.25 -8.19
C LYS A 119 8.91 11.63 -8.45
N ALA A 120 7.74 11.69 -9.08
CA ALA A 120 7.05 12.95 -9.34
C ALA A 120 6.71 13.72 -8.05
N ALA A 121 6.14 13.03 -7.07
CA ALA A 121 5.76 13.64 -5.79
C ALA A 121 6.97 14.20 -5.01
N THR A 122 8.15 13.60 -5.19
CA THR A 122 9.38 13.98 -4.47
C THR A 122 10.36 14.81 -5.29
N ASP A 123 10.01 15.12 -6.54
CA ASP A 123 10.88 15.89 -7.43
C ASP A 123 11.13 17.32 -6.91
N GLY A 124 12.41 17.72 -6.99
CA GLY A 124 12.86 19.03 -6.50
C GLY A 124 12.83 19.20 -4.97
N ILE A 125 12.45 18.17 -4.19
CA ILE A 125 12.47 18.25 -2.73
C ILE A 125 13.90 18.11 -2.23
N LYS A 126 14.37 19.16 -1.56
CA LYS A 126 15.67 19.16 -0.89
C LYS A 126 15.51 18.74 0.57
N VAL A 127 16.42 17.87 1.01
CA VAL A 127 16.56 17.44 2.40
C VAL A 127 17.98 17.76 2.83
N THR A 128 18.12 18.48 3.93
CA THR A 128 19.42 18.90 4.44
C THR A 128 20.05 17.84 5.35
N ASP A 129 21.37 17.84 5.47
CA ASP A 129 22.07 16.97 6.42
C ASP A 129 21.64 17.23 7.87
N ALA A 130 21.29 18.46 8.22
CA ALA A 130 20.77 18.81 9.54
C ALA A 130 19.44 18.12 9.85
N GLU A 131 18.48 18.15 8.88
CA GLU A 131 17.20 17.45 9.02
C GLU A 131 17.41 15.94 9.14
N MET A 132 18.29 15.37 8.31
CA MET A 132 18.59 13.94 8.35
C MET A 132 19.23 13.53 9.68
N LYS A 133 20.19 14.31 10.19
CA LYS A 133 20.83 14.05 11.49
C LYS A 133 19.84 14.16 12.64
N LYS A 134 18.89 15.09 12.59
CA LYS A 134 17.82 15.21 13.59
C LYS A 134 16.99 13.91 13.62
N VAL A 135 16.47 13.47 12.50
CA VAL A 135 15.68 12.22 12.40
C VAL A 135 16.52 11.00 12.79
N PHE A 136 17.80 10.96 12.40
CA PHE A 136 18.69 9.89 12.81
C PHE A 136 18.82 9.80 14.33
N ASN A 137 19.10 10.91 15.00
CA ASN A 137 19.25 10.93 16.45
C ASN A 137 17.96 10.56 17.20
N GLU A 138 16.81 10.97 16.66
CA GLU A 138 15.51 10.73 17.26
C GLU A 138 15.02 9.29 17.08
N LYS A 139 15.22 8.68 15.89
CA LYS A 139 14.59 7.40 15.53
C LYS A 139 15.55 6.26 15.22
N TYR A 140 16.70 6.54 14.63
CA TYR A 140 17.55 5.53 13.99
C TYR A 140 18.85 5.25 14.70
N LYS A 141 19.30 6.16 15.58
CA LYS A 141 20.62 6.05 16.25
C LYS A 141 20.73 4.77 17.08
N GLU A 142 19.67 4.41 17.78
CA GLU A 142 19.60 3.23 18.64
C GLU A 142 18.45 2.32 18.19
N GLU A 143 18.73 1.04 18.07
CA GLU A 143 17.73 -0.01 17.86
C GLU A 143 17.81 -1.03 18.99
N VAL A 144 16.64 -1.49 19.43
CA VAL A 144 16.48 -2.50 20.47
C VAL A 144 15.93 -3.76 19.87
N LYS A 145 16.54 -4.91 20.15
CA LYS A 145 15.92 -6.23 19.90
C LYS A 145 15.23 -6.67 21.18
N ALA A 146 13.92 -6.92 21.09
CA ALA A 146 13.15 -7.36 22.25
C ALA A 146 12.17 -8.46 21.91
N SER A 147 11.78 -9.20 22.95
CA SER A 147 10.60 -10.06 22.93
C SER A 147 9.57 -9.50 23.90
N HIS A 148 8.26 -9.77 23.64
CA HIS A 148 7.21 -9.38 24.56
C HIS A 148 6.14 -10.44 24.77
N ILE A 149 5.42 -10.32 25.90
CA ILE A 149 4.20 -11.07 26.16
C ILE A 149 3.10 -10.05 26.39
N LEU A 150 2.07 -10.06 25.56
CA LEU A 150 0.89 -9.19 25.69
C LEU A 150 -0.25 -9.97 26.32
N VAL A 151 -0.83 -9.43 27.38
CA VAL A 151 -2.01 -10.01 28.06
C VAL A 151 -3.05 -8.95 28.33
N ASP A 152 -4.31 -9.38 28.52
CA ASP A 152 -5.44 -8.45 28.62
C ASP A 152 -5.49 -7.68 29.95
N ASP A 153 -5.07 -8.32 31.05
CA ASP A 153 -5.28 -7.79 32.41
C ASP A 153 -4.02 -7.81 33.28
N ALA A 154 -4.04 -6.97 34.31
CA ALA A 154 -2.92 -6.79 35.23
C ALA A 154 -2.63 -8.03 36.10
N LYS A 155 -3.65 -8.85 36.43
CA LYS A 155 -3.48 -10.06 37.22
C LYS A 155 -2.66 -11.09 36.49
N THR A 156 -3.07 -11.39 35.26
CA THR A 156 -2.34 -12.31 34.36
C THR A 156 -0.91 -11.79 34.08
N ALA A 157 -0.73 -10.48 33.90
CA ALA A 157 0.59 -9.91 33.70
C ALA A 157 1.53 -10.13 34.91
N LYS A 158 1.00 -9.92 36.13
CA LYS A 158 1.76 -10.20 37.37
C LYS A 158 2.07 -11.68 37.54
N GLU A 159 1.14 -12.57 37.22
CA GLU A 159 1.36 -14.03 37.25
C GLU A 159 2.48 -14.44 36.31
N VAL A 160 2.45 -13.95 35.06
CA VAL A 160 3.50 -14.22 34.06
C VAL A 160 4.84 -13.65 34.52
N LYS A 161 4.87 -12.42 35.04
CA LYS A 161 6.09 -11.83 35.57
C LYS A 161 6.69 -12.66 36.72
N ALA A 162 5.85 -13.12 37.66
CA ALA A 162 6.28 -13.95 38.80
C ALA A 162 6.87 -15.31 38.33
N LYS A 163 6.38 -15.89 37.22
CA LYS A 163 6.95 -17.10 36.59
C LYS A 163 8.31 -16.83 35.96
N LEU A 164 8.44 -15.68 35.27
CA LEU A 164 9.72 -15.26 34.72
C LEU A 164 10.76 -15.01 35.80
N ASP A 165 10.37 -14.42 36.94
CA ASP A 165 11.25 -14.18 38.06
C ASP A 165 11.72 -15.47 38.74
N LYS A 166 10.94 -16.56 38.61
CA LYS A 166 11.34 -17.93 39.01
C LYS A 166 12.18 -18.66 37.96
N GLY A 167 12.51 -18.01 36.82
CA GLY A 167 13.37 -18.56 35.78
C GLY A 167 12.63 -19.38 34.72
N GLU A 168 11.27 -19.32 34.65
CA GLU A 168 10.56 -19.97 33.57
C GLU A 168 10.92 -19.33 32.21
N ASP A 169 10.94 -20.14 31.16
CA ASP A 169 11.35 -19.73 29.81
C ASP A 169 10.41 -18.69 29.21
N PHE A 170 10.95 -17.58 28.76
CA PHE A 170 10.20 -16.46 28.21
C PHE A 170 9.41 -16.85 26.95
N ALA A 171 10.03 -17.63 26.03
CA ALA A 171 9.39 -18.00 24.78
C ALA A 171 8.19 -18.94 25.01
N LYS A 172 8.34 -19.91 25.91
CA LYS A 172 7.24 -20.82 26.29
C LYS A 172 6.09 -20.06 26.93
N LEU A 173 6.37 -19.07 27.78
CA LEU A 173 5.34 -18.22 28.38
C LEU A 173 4.68 -17.31 27.34
N ALA A 174 5.42 -16.80 26.36
CA ALA A 174 4.88 -16.02 25.24
C ALA A 174 3.92 -16.86 24.40
N GLU A 175 4.31 -18.07 24.02
CA GLU A 175 3.46 -19.01 23.28
C GLU A 175 2.18 -19.36 24.03
N LYS A 176 2.26 -19.51 25.36
CA LYS A 176 1.13 -19.87 26.19
C LYS A 176 0.18 -18.70 26.45
N TYR A 177 0.71 -17.56 26.87
CA TYR A 177 -0.09 -16.45 27.42
C TYR A 177 -0.28 -15.28 26.47
N SER A 178 0.65 -15.05 25.50
CA SER A 178 0.57 -13.86 24.68
C SER A 178 -0.67 -13.82 23.78
N LYS A 179 -1.28 -12.65 23.71
CA LYS A 179 -2.40 -12.31 22.80
C LYS A 179 -1.93 -11.65 21.51
N ASP A 180 -0.61 -11.36 21.37
CA ASP A 180 -0.09 -10.79 20.17
C ASP A 180 0.09 -11.83 19.05
N PRO A 181 -0.74 -11.80 18.00
CA PRO A 181 -0.68 -12.81 16.93
C PRO A 181 0.60 -12.72 16.09
N GLY A 182 1.26 -11.54 16.10
CA GLY A 182 2.45 -11.28 15.27
C GLY A 182 3.72 -11.93 15.82
N SER A 183 3.82 -12.07 17.14
CA SER A 183 5.02 -12.57 17.81
C SER A 183 4.80 -13.83 18.66
N LYS A 184 3.57 -14.14 19.06
CA LYS A 184 3.25 -15.28 19.92
C LYS A 184 3.94 -16.58 19.50
N SER A 185 3.77 -16.99 18.24
CA SER A 185 4.32 -18.22 17.68
C SER A 185 5.85 -18.19 17.48
N LYS A 186 6.47 -17.02 17.71
CA LYS A 186 7.92 -16.82 17.64
C LYS A 186 8.52 -16.58 19.02
N GLY A 187 7.85 -17.07 20.09
CA GLY A 187 8.30 -16.84 21.47
C GLY A 187 8.29 -15.38 21.89
N GLY A 188 7.44 -14.56 21.27
CA GLY A 188 7.33 -13.14 21.54
C GLY A 188 8.35 -12.26 20.80
N ASP A 189 9.21 -12.79 19.92
CA ASP A 189 10.28 -12.04 19.24
C ASP A 189 9.70 -10.98 18.29
N LEU A 190 10.08 -9.71 18.53
CA LEU A 190 9.72 -8.55 17.72
C LEU A 190 10.83 -8.13 16.75
N GLY A 191 12.01 -8.76 16.84
CA GLY A 191 13.19 -8.34 16.12
C GLY A 191 13.75 -7.00 16.63
N TYR A 192 14.56 -6.33 15.79
CA TYR A 192 15.08 -5.00 16.06
C TYR A 192 14.08 -3.92 15.65
N PHE A 193 13.90 -2.93 16.50
CA PHE A 193 13.08 -1.75 16.22
C PHE A 193 13.74 -0.48 16.77
N GLY A 194 13.48 0.63 16.09
CA GLY A 194 13.90 1.98 16.50
C GLY A 194 12.82 2.68 17.32
N LYS A 195 13.17 3.84 17.89
CA LYS A 195 12.21 4.68 18.64
C LYS A 195 11.04 5.11 17.77
N GLY A 196 9.85 5.09 18.35
CA GLY A 196 8.59 5.49 17.70
C GLY A 196 7.98 4.41 16.80
N GLN A 197 8.53 3.18 16.78
CA GLN A 197 7.96 2.05 16.07
C GLN A 197 6.96 1.25 16.91
N MET A 198 7.08 1.33 18.23
CA MET A 198 6.13 0.73 19.19
C MET A 198 5.30 1.83 19.85
N VAL A 199 4.28 1.43 20.61
CA VAL A 199 3.50 2.39 21.38
C VAL A 199 4.37 3.09 22.43
N PRO A 200 4.07 4.36 22.77
CA PRO A 200 4.96 5.19 23.60
C PRO A 200 5.32 4.56 24.95
N GLU A 201 4.39 3.86 25.57
CA GLU A 201 4.59 3.21 26.87
C GLU A 201 5.60 2.06 26.76
N PHE A 202 5.53 1.29 25.67
CA PHE A 202 6.45 0.20 25.37
C PHE A 202 7.86 0.75 25.08
N ASP A 203 7.97 1.72 24.17
CA ASP A 203 9.23 2.36 23.80
C ASP A 203 9.97 2.92 25.02
N LYS A 204 9.23 3.66 25.86
CA LYS A 204 9.79 4.28 27.09
C LYS A 204 10.48 3.26 28.00
N VAL A 205 9.96 2.04 28.07
CA VAL A 205 10.52 0.97 28.89
C VAL A 205 11.61 0.21 28.15
N ALA A 206 11.35 -0.23 26.91
CA ALA A 206 12.30 -1.03 26.14
C ALA A 206 13.66 -0.35 25.95
N PHE A 207 13.65 0.96 25.65
CA PHE A 207 14.90 1.72 25.46
C PHE A 207 15.66 2.01 26.77
N LYS A 208 15.03 1.87 27.93
CA LYS A 208 15.71 2.01 29.25
C LYS A 208 16.32 0.71 29.77
N LEU A 209 15.73 -0.43 29.43
CA LEU A 209 16.20 -1.73 29.89
C LEU A 209 17.57 -2.05 29.24
N LYS A 210 18.39 -2.79 29.95
CA LYS A 210 19.66 -3.38 29.45
C LYS A 210 19.37 -4.73 28.80
N PRO A 211 20.21 -5.21 27.86
CA PRO A 211 20.16 -6.57 27.38
C PRO A 211 20.06 -7.60 28.51
N GLY A 212 19.18 -8.58 28.37
CA GLY A 212 18.88 -9.60 29.37
C GLY A 212 17.79 -9.21 30.38
N GLN A 213 17.46 -7.94 30.56
CA GLN A 213 16.46 -7.49 31.52
C GLN A 213 15.03 -7.73 31.04
N VAL A 214 14.15 -8.01 32.01
CA VAL A 214 12.70 -8.15 31.84
C VAL A 214 12.01 -7.00 32.59
N SER A 215 11.05 -6.36 31.93
CA SER A 215 10.26 -5.28 32.57
C SER A 215 9.27 -5.79 33.61
N ASP A 216 8.81 -4.90 34.46
CA ASP A 216 7.50 -5.03 35.09
C ASP A 216 6.39 -4.92 34.04
N PRO A 217 5.13 -5.31 34.37
CA PRO A 217 4.01 -5.13 33.46
C PRO A 217 3.81 -3.67 33.03
N VAL A 218 3.84 -3.41 31.72
CA VAL A 218 3.67 -2.08 31.11
C VAL A 218 2.27 -1.98 30.52
N LYS A 219 1.45 -1.09 31.02
CA LYS A 219 0.09 -0.86 30.52
C LYS A 219 0.12 -0.04 29.23
N SER A 220 -0.66 -0.45 28.24
CA SER A 220 -0.94 0.29 27.01
C SER A 220 -2.42 0.20 26.64
N GLN A 221 -2.81 0.79 25.52
CA GLN A 221 -4.17 0.62 24.97
C GLN A 221 -4.49 -0.82 24.53
N PHE A 222 -3.48 -1.67 24.30
CA PHE A 222 -3.64 -3.06 23.88
C PHE A 222 -3.69 -4.06 25.05
N GLY A 223 -3.47 -3.62 26.28
CA GLY A 223 -3.35 -4.47 27.45
C GLY A 223 -2.05 -4.23 28.22
N TYR A 224 -1.48 -5.30 28.75
CA TYR A 224 -0.24 -5.27 29.54
C TYR A 224 0.87 -6.03 28.83
N HIS A 225 2.00 -5.37 28.63
CA HIS A 225 3.21 -5.95 28.04
C HIS A 225 4.22 -6.32 29.12
N ILE A 226 4.81 -7.51 29.04
CA ILE A 226 6.05 -7.87 29.73
C ILE A 226 7.13 -7.89 28.63
N ILE A 227 8.18 -7.07 28.78
CA ILE A 227 9.17 -6.81 27.74
C ILE A 227 10.51 -7.37 28.18
N LYS A 228 11.14 -8.20 27.34
CA LYS A 228 12.52 -8.67 27.54
C LYS A 228 13.40 -8.08 26.46
N VAL A 229 14.36 -7.24 26.83
CA VAL A 229 15.38 -6.76 25.88
C VAL A 229 16.40 -7.85 25.66
N VAL A 230 16.65 -8.19 24.40
CA VAL A 230 17.60 -9.24 24.00
C VAL A 230 18.95 -8.62 23.64
N ASP A 231 18.91 -7.53 22.86
CA ASP A 231 20.11 -6.84 22.39
C ASP A 231 19.85 -5.36 22.11
N LYS A 232 20.91 -4.57 22.04
CA LYS A 232 20.90 -3.18 21.62
C LYS A 232 22.02 -2.90 20.66
N LYS A 233 21.76 -2.14 19.61
CA LYS A 233 22.79 -1.70 18.68
C LYS A 233 22.70 -0.22 18.39
N THR A 234 23.86 0.39 18.16
CA THR A 234 23.98 1.78 17.72
C THR A 234 24.30 1.78 16.22
N ASN A 235 23.49 2.44 15.43
CA ASN A 235 23.70 2.59 14.00
C ASN A 235 24.64 3.76 13.71
N LYS A 236 25.29 3.73 12.53
CA LYS A 236 26.02 4.88 11.99
C LYS A 236 25.09 5.70 11.10
N PHE A 237 25.24 7.01 11.12
CA PHE A 237 24.43 7.92 10.31
C PHE A 237 24.52 7.58 8.82
N GLU A 238 25.70 7.29 8.32
CA GLU A 238 25.92 7.00 6.90
C GLU A 238 25.13 5.77 6.42
N ASP A 239 24.98 4.74 7.27
CA ASP A 239 24.23 3.52 6.95
C ASP A 239 22.73 3.79 6.80
N LYS A 240 22.20 4.82 7.46
CA LYS A 240 20.77 5.18 7.47
C LYS A 240 20.45 6.41 6.61
N LYS A 241 21.47 7.15 6.17
CA LYS A 241 21.34 8.44 5.47
C LYS A 241 20.40 8.38 4.27
N LYS A 242 20.55 7.36 3.42
CA LYS A 242 19.71 7.18 2.24
C LYS A 242 18.23 6.93 2.63
N GLN A 243 18.01 6.03 3.58
CA GLN A 243 16.66 5.71 4.08
C GLN A 243 15.97 6.94 4.66
N ILE A 244 16.68 7.70 5.50
CA ILE A 244 16.16 8.93 6.13
C ILE A 244 15.87 10.00 5.08
N SER A 245 16.76 10.15 4.09
CA SER A 245 16.54 11.09 3.00
C SER A 245 15.25 10.76 2.21
N GLU A 246 15.03 9.48 1.89
CA GLU A 246 13.83 9.04 1.20
C GLU A 246 12.56 9.24 2.06
N GLU A 247 12.62 8.94 3.37
CA GLU A 247 11.52 9.17 4.30
C GLU A 247 11.15 10.66 4.37
N LEU A 248 12.13 11.54 4.57
CA LEU A 248 11.91 12.98 4.64
C LEU A 248 11.37 13.56 3.32
N LYS A 249 11.85 13.06 2.18
CA LYS A 249 11.28 13.45 0.88
C LYS A 249 9.81 13.04 0.77
N GLN A 250 9.47 11.83 1.23
CA GLN A 250 8.08 11.37 1.22
C GLN A 250 7.19 12.19 2.16
N GLN A 251 7.67 12.55 3.35
CA GLN A 251 6.94 13.42 4.28
C GLN A 251 6.67 14.82 3.71
N LYS A 252 7.60 15.33 2.87
CA LYS A 252 7.48 16.61 2.18
C LYS A 252 6.84 16.49 0.79
N ALA A 253 6.39 15.28 0.40
CA ALA A 253 5.90 15.01 -0.94
C ALA A 253 4.75 15.95 -1.33
N LYS A 254 4.78 16.39 -2.58
CA LYS A 254 3.70 17.18 -3.16
C LYS A 254 2.59 16.26 -3.69
N PRO A 255 1.35 16.71 -3.69
CA PRO A 255 0.28 15.99 -4.37
C PRO A 255 0.65 15.75 -5.84
N THR A 256 0.60 14.49 -6.28
CA THR A 256 1.05 14.10 -7.63
C THR A 256 0.22 14.74 -8.74
N ASP A 257 -1.07 15.01 -8.48
CA ASP A 257 -1.98 15.70 -9.39
C ASP A 257 -1.48 17.10 -9.76
N GLN A 258 -0.85 17.83 -8.84
CA GLN A 258 -0.26 19.13 -9.12
C GLN A 258 0.92 19.03 -10.09
N VAL A 259 1.74 17.98 -9.94
CA VAL A 259 2.86 17.72 -10.85
C VAL A 259 2.34 17.33 -12.23
N ILE A 260 1.39 16.40 -12.27
CA ILE A 260 0.74 15.94 -13.51
C ILE A 260 0.09 17.11 -14.25
N THR A 261 -0.65 17.97 -13.55
CA THR A 261 -1.27 19.17 -14.16
C THR A 261 -0.22 20.08 -14.82
N LYS A 262 0.96 20.25 -14.22
CA LYS A 262 2.06 21.01 -14.82
C LYS A 262 2.61 20.33 -16.07
N LEU A 263 2.77 18.99 -16.04
CA LEU A 263 3.23 18.22 -17.19
C LEU A 263 2.21 18.25 -18.33
N GLN A 264 0.93 18.13 -18.04
CA GLN A 264 -0.15 18.24 -19.02
C GLN A 264 -0.13 19.61 -19.74
N LYS A 265 0.04 20.71 -18.99
CA LYS A 265 0.13 22.07 -19.55
C LYS A 265 1.33 22.25 -20.50
N LYS A 266 2.46 21.58 -20.19
CA LYS A 266 3.68 21.63 -21.04
C LYS A 266 3.60 20.73 -22.29
N ALA A 267 2.72 19.73 -22.31
CA ALA A 267 2.76 18.67 -23.29
C ALA A 267 1.92 18.94 -24.55
N ASP A 268 1.22 20.08 -24.65
CA ASP A 268 0.33 20.45 -25.78
C ASP A 268 -0.56 19.26 -26.22
N ILE A 269 -1.33 18.71 -25.28
CA ILE A 269 -2.13 17.51 -25.50
C ILE A 269 -3.36 17.86 -26.34
N LYS A 270 -3.54 17.13 -27.46
CA LYS A 270 -4.72 17.25 -28.33
C LYS A 270 -5.48 15.93 -28.37
N ILE A 271 -6.65 15.90 -27.73
CA ILE A 271 -7.55 14.74 -27.80
C ILE A 271 -8.32 14.82 -29.12
N LYS A 272 -8.16 13.79 -29.97
CA LYS A 272 -8.80 13.70 -31.29
C LYS A 272 -10.19 13.07 -31.26
N ASP A 273 -10.42 12.22 -30.28
CA ASP A 273 -11.71 11.56 -30.09
C ASP A 273 -12.72 12.57 -29.49
N LYS A 274 -13.86 12.71 -30.18
CA LYS A 274 -14.90 13.69 -29.82
C LYS A 274 -15.61 13.34 -28.51
N ASP A 275 -15.75 12.05 -28.24
CA ASP A 275 -16.46 11.56 -27.04
C ASP A 275 -15.60 11.70 -25.78
N LEU A 276 -14.26 11.74 -25.93
CA LEU A 276 -13.31 11.81 -24.83
C LEU A 276 -12.65 13.19 -24.69
N LYS A 277 -13.17 14.22 -25.36
CA LYS A 277 -12.57 15.59 -25.37
C LYS A 277 -12.37 16.20 -24.00
N ASP A 278 -13.19 15.75 -23.03
CA ASP A 278 -13.23 16.28 -21.68
C ASP A 278 -12.46 15.40 -20.66
N ALA A 279 -11.88 14.29 -21.10
CA ALA A 279 -11.20 13.30 -20.25
C ALA A 279 -10.07 13.88 -19.36
N LEU A 280 -9.45 14.99 -19.77
CA LEU A 280 -8.39 15.66 -18.98
C LEU A 280 -8.88 16.88 -18.22
N LYS A 281 -10.15 17.26 -18.34
CA LYS A 281 -10.73 18.30 -17.49
C LYS A 281 -10.80 17.77 -16.07
N LYS A 282 -10.53 18.62 -15.05
CA LYS A 282 -10.67 18.22 -13.65
C LYS A 282 -12.07 17.64 -13.44
N GLN A 283 -12.14 16.35 -13.20
CA GLN A 283 -13.31 15.76 -12.56
C GLN A 283 -13.15 16.04 -11.06
N ASP A 284 -13.89 16.99 -10.54
CA ASP A 284 -14.29 17.04 -9.13
C ASP A 284 -15.25 15.87 -8.88
N THR A 285 -14.76 14.65 -8.93
CA THR A 285 -15.59 13.47 -8.74
C THR A 285 -15.04 12.65 -7.61
N GLN A 286 -15.82 12.64 -6.55
CA GLN A 286 -15.84 11.58 -5.55
C GLN A 286 -15.71 10.23 -6.25
N MET A 287 -14.69 9.46 -5.86
CA MET A 287 -14.65 8.04 -6.18
C MET A 287 -15.98 7.43 -5.70
N PRO A 288 -16.69 6.67 -6.52
CA PRO A 288 -17.80 5.90 -6.00
C PRO A 288 -17.26 5.00 -4.89
N ALA A 289 -17.84 5.12 -3.71
CA ALA A 289 -17.54 4.26 -2.58
C ALA A 289 -17.62 2.81 -3.05
N GLN A 290 -16.54 2.06 -2.88
CA GLN A 290 -16.61 0.60 -3.07
C GLN A 290 -17.70 0.07 -2.15
N PRO A 291 -18.60 -0.79 -2.63
CA PRO A 291 -19.59 -1.42 -1.76
C PRO A 291 -18.81 -2.24 -0.72
N GLN A 292 -18.97 -1.85 0.53
CA GLN A 292 -18.56 -2.68 1.67
C GLN A 292 -19.39 -3.96 1.60
N GLN A 293 -18.72 -5.09 1.39
CA GLN A 293 -19.26 -6.42 1.66
C GLN A 293 -18.82 -6.85 3.05
#